data_5c92002e60a1e12e77f2f798cf3f42ac
#
_entry.id   5c92002e60a1e12e77f2f798cf3f42ac
#
_cell.length_a   1.000
_cell.length_b   1.000
_cell.length_c   1.000
_cell.angle_alpha   90.00
_cell.angle_beta   90.00
_cell.angle_gamma   90.00
#
_symmetry.space_group_name_H-M   'P 1'
#
loop_
_entity.id
_entity.type
_entity.pdbx_description
1 polymer ?
#
loop_
_entity_poly.entity_id
_entity_poly.type
_entity_poly.pdbx_seq_one_letter_code
_entity_poly.pdbx_strand_id
1 'polypeptide(L)'
;MADKDLSIVIVNWNTKALLLDCLASVYQTIRASFEVFVVDNASSDGSVAAVQEHYPQVQIIQNAENLGFAAANNKALRQMAGRYALLLNTDALLTEGAVEKLLRFMDSHPRVAMGCGQLLNADGTKQNSIANFPTLLTLLCNETLLRILMPKKFPSKRRHYAEPLPVESCIGACLMVRKAAMDEVGLLDERYFFFMEETDWALSMRKAGWESWLVPEARIYHLQGQSAGPSARARIMFHRSRLSYFKKWHRGSYPFMAAAALGRVLINVVLNVLAVMGTLGLYQKIRQRLGVNCQLLAWYLRGCP
;
A
#
# COMPACT_ATOMS: atom_id res chain seq x y z
N MET A 1 -1.29 -29.70 7.10
CA MET A 1 -0.32 -28.93 6.30
C MET A 1 -1.10 -28.03 5.36
N ALA A 2 -0.61 -26.86 5.02
CA ALA A 2 -1.30 -26.02 4.03
C ALA A 2 -1.26 -26.71 2.65
N ASP A 3 -2.42 -26.88 2.01
CA ASP A 3 -2.50 -27.54 0.69
C ASP A 3 -2.02 -26.64 -0.46
N LYS A 4 -1.80 -25.36 -0.20
CA LYS A 4 -1.39 -24.33 -1.16
C LYS A 4 -0.17 -23.54 -0.65
N ASP A 5 0.67 -23.13 -1.58
CA ASP A 5 1.76 -22.20 -1.27
C ASP A 5 1.24 -20.78 -1.05
N LEU A 6 0.29 -20.35 -1.91
CA LEU A 6 -0.21 -18.99 -1.96
C LEU A 6 -1.73 -18.91 -1.93
N SER A 7 -2.24 -17.91 -1.22
CA SER A 7 -3.57 -17.37 -1.40
C SER A 7 -3.43 -15.93 -1.91
N ILE A 8 -3.81 -15.70 -3.15
CA ILE A 8 -3.72 -14.40 -3.81
C ILE A 8 -5.02 -13.65 -3.57
N VAL A 9 -4.93 -12.45 -3.00
CA VAL A 9 -6.09 -11.61 -2.67
C VAL A 9 -6.03 -10.33 -3.49
N ILE A 10 -7.05 -10.11 -4.31
CA ILE A 10 -7.19 -8.94 -5.17
C ILE A 10 -8.49 -8.22 -4.79
N VAL A 11 -8.36 -7.00 -4.26
CA VAL A 11 -9.53 -6.16 -3.94
C VAL A 11 -9.86 -5.31 -5.17
N ASN A 12 -11.11 -5.42 -5.66
CA ASN A 12 -11.60 -4.71 -6.82
C ASN A 12 -12.66 -3.67 -6.46
N TRP A 13 -12.59 -2.50 -7.09
CA TRP A 13 -13.63 -1.49 -7.08
C TRP A 13 -13.65 -0.68 -8.38
N ASN A 14 -14.54 -1.06 -9.30
CA ASN A 14 -14.72 -0.41 -10.60
C ASN A 14 -13.42 -0.31 -11.43
N THR A 15 -12.66 -1.41 -11.51
CA THR A 15 -11.41 -1.50 -12.28
C THR A 15 -11.38 -2.75 -13.16
N LYS A 16 -12.48 -3.05 -13.87
CA LYS A 16 -12.68 -4.29 -14.67
C LYS A 16 -11.49 -4.61 -15.58
N ALA A 17 -11.05 -3.68 -16.43
CA ALA A 17 -9.97 -3.95 -17.37
C ALA A 17 -8.65 -4.28 -16.65
N LEU A 18 -8.28 -3.47 -15.64
CA LEU A 18 -7.08 -3.70 -14.84
C LEU A 18 -7.12 -5.03 -14.08
N LEU A 19 -8.29 -5.39 -13.53
CA LEU A 19 -8.49 -6.66 -12.84
C LEU A 19 -8.26 -7.85 -13.78
N LEU A 20 -8.77 -7.81 -14.99
CA LEU A 20 -8.58 -8.89 -15.98
C LEU A 20 -7.10 -9.00 -16.40
N ASP A 21 -6.41 -7.89 -16.62
CA ASP A 21 -4.97 -7.86 -16.93
C ASP A 21 -4.15 -8.40 -15.75
N CYS A 22 -4.49 -8.01 -14.53
CA CYS A 22 -3.87 -8.51 -13.31
C CYS A 22 -4.04 -10.04 -13.21
N LEU A 23 -5.27 -10.56 -13.35
CA LEU A 23 -5.54 -12.00 -13.32
C LEU A 23 -4.79 -12.73 -14.44
N ALA A 24 -4.75 -12.18 -15.65
CA ALA A 24 -3.96 -12.76 -16.74
C ALA A 24 -2.48 -12.90 -16.33
N SER A 25 -1.90 -11.87 -15.73
CA SER A 25 -0.52 -11.92 -15.25
C SER A 25 -0.31 -13.00 -14.18
N VAL A 26 -1.26 -13.15 -13.25
CA VAL A 26 -1.23 -14.19 -12.20
C VAL A 26 -1.16 -15.60 -12.83
N TYR A 27 -2.11 -15.93 -13.70
CA TYR A 27 -2.20 -17.27 -14.29
C TYR A 27 -1.09 -17.56 -15.30
N GLN A 28 -0.53 -16.55 -15.94
CA GLN A 28 0.59 -16.72 -16.88
C GLN A 28 1.94 -16.91 -16.21
N THR A 29 2.19 -16.25 -15.05
CA THR A 29 3.54 -16.16 -14.52
C THR A 29 3.81 -17.01 -13.28
N ILE A 30 2.80 -17.36 -12.48
CA ILE A 30 2.98 -18.14 -11.24
C ILE A 30 3.01 -19.64 -11.54
N ARG A 31 4.02 -20.33 -11.01
CA ARG A 31 4.18 -21.80 -11.12
C ARG A 31 3.96 -22.53 -9.80
N ALA A 32 3.99 -21.83 -8.67
CA ALA A 32 3.68 -22.38 -7.35
C ALA A 32 2.20 -22.81 -7.26
N SER A 33 1.84 -23.60 -6.24
CA SER A 33 0.45 -23.94 -5.98
C SER A 33 -0.29 -22.75 -5.38
N PHE A 34 -1.42 -22.31 -5.97
CA PHE A 34 -2.14 -21.15 -5.48
C PHE A 34 -3.66 -21.26 -5.60
N GLU A 35 -4.34 -20.39 -4.89
CA GLU A 35 -5.74 -20.05 -5.04
C GLU A 35 -5.87 -18.53 -5.20
N VAL A 36 -6.97 -18.07 -5.80
CA VAL A 36 -7.21 -16.63 -6.02
C VAL A 36 -8.56 -16.25 -5.45
N PHE A 37 -8.55 -15.19 -4.65
CA PHE A 37 -9.74 -14.49 -4.18
C PHE A 37 -9.81 -13.12 -4.86
N VAL A 38 -10.95 -12.81 -5.47
CA VAL A 38 -11.32 -11.47 -5.88
C VAL A 38 -12.37 -10.96 -4.90
N VAL A 39 -12.04 -9.93 -4.13
CA VAL A 39 -12.98 -9.28 -3.22
C VAL A 39 -13.53 -8.03 -3.90
N ASP A 40 -14.76 -8.10 -4.35
CA ASP A 40 -15.41 -7.00 -5.04
C ASP A 40 -16.12 -6.06 -4.05
N ASN A 41 -15.70 -4.81 -4.04
CA ASN A 41 -16.21 -3.75 -3.16
C ASN A 41 -17.42 -3.01 -3.76
N ALA A 42 -18.45 -3.75 -4.17
CA ALA A 42 -19.67 -3.23 -4.81
C ALA A 42 -19.38 -2.49 -6.13
N SER A 43 -18.68 -3.12 -7.04
CA SER A 43 -18.45 -2.59 -8.38
C SER A 43 -19.72 -2.61 -9.24
N SER A 44 -19.86 -1.61 -10.10
CA SER A 44 -20.97 -1.47 -11.05
C SER A 44 -20.54 -1.55 -12.52
N ASP A 45 -19.25 -1.83 -12.78
CA ASP A 45 -18.63 -1.85 -14.12
C ASP A 45 -18.67 -3.21 -14.83
N GLY A 46 -19.33 -4.22 -14.22
CA GLY A 46 -19.40 -5.58 -14.74
C GLY A 46 -18.14 -6.42 -14.47
N SER A 47 -17.29 -6.00 -13.54
CA SER A 47 -16.07 -6.75 -13.13
C SER A 47 -16.38 -8.18 -12.71
N VAL A 48 -17.39 -8.37 -11.85
CA VAL A 48 -17.75 -9.68 -11.30
C VAL A 48 -18.16 -10.65 -12.41
N ALA A 49 -19.06 -10.24 -13.30
CA ALA A 49 -19.50 -11.07 -14.41
C ALA A 49 -18.33 -11.46 -15.33
N ALA A 50 -17.44 -10.51 -15.63
CA ALA A 50 -16.27 -10.77 -16.45
C ALA A 50 -15.28 -11.76 -15.81
N VAL A 51 -15.07 -11.69 -14.49
CA VAL A 51 -14.23 -12.67 -13.77
C VAL A 51 -14.87 -14.05 -13.79
N GLN A 52 -16.18 -14.15 -13.56
CA GLN A 52 -16.90 -15.44 -13.62
C GLN A 52 -16.82 -16.11 -14.98
N GLU A 53 -16.87 -15.30 -16.05
CA GLU A 53 -16.81 -15.80 -17.43
C GLU A 53 -15.39 -16.27 -17.81
N HIS A 54 -14.34 -15.47 -17.51
CA HIS A 54 -12.98 -15.72 -17.98
C HIS A 54 -12.12 -16.54 -17.01
N TYR A 55 -12.46 -16.50 -15.71
CA TYR A 55 -11.70 -17.14 -14.62
C TYR A 55 -12.64 -17.86 -13.64
N PRO A 56 -13.40 -18.90 -14.05
CA PRO A 56 -14.39 -19.56 -13.20
C PRO A 56 -13.80 -20.23 -11.95
N GLN A 57 -12.48 -20.46 -11.91
CA GLN A 57 -11.76 -21.01 -10.76
C GLN A 57 -11.46 -19.97 -9.68
N VAL A 58 -11.67 -18.66 -9.92
CA VAL A 58 -11.48 -17.60 -8.95
C VAL A 58 -12.61 -17.58 -7.92
N GLN A 59 -12.27 -17.53 -6.66
CA GLN A 59 -13.24 -17.36 -5.57
C GLN A 59 -13.63 -15.87 -5.45
N ILE A 60 -14.89 -15.55 -5.69
CA ILE A 60 -15.38 -14.18 -5.66
C ILE A 60 -16.13 -13.93 -4.35
N ILE A 61 -15.71 -12.89 -3.62
CA ILE A 61 -16.37 -12.37 -2.42
C ILE A 61 -16.98 -11.02 -2.77
N GLN A 62 -18.30 -10.92 -2.86
CA GLN A 62 -18.98 -9.66 -3.17
C GLN A 62 -19.40 -8.95 -1.89
N ASN A 63 -19.08 -7.68 -1.78
CA ASN A 63 -19.52 -6.80 -0.71
C ASN A 63 -20.74 -5.98 -1.17
N ALA A 64 -21.65 -5.69 -0.24
CA ALA A 64 -22.80 -4.83 -0.53
C ALA A 64 -22.42 -3.35 -0.69
N GLU A 65 -21.26 -2.95 -0.15
CA GLU A 65 -20.70 -1.60 -0.21
C GLU A 65 -19.17 -1.64 -0.26
N ASN A 66 -18.54 -0.50 -0.56
CA ASN A 66 -17.09 -0.40 -0.52
C ASN A 66 -16.59 -0.31 0.93
N LEU A 67 -16.05 -1.41 1.43
CA LEU A 67 -15.53 -1.55 2.80
C LEU A 67 -14.11 -0.99 2.98
N GLY A 68 -13.47 -0.51 1.91
CA GLY A 68 -12.05 -0.13 1.91
C GLY A 68 -11.12 -1.33 1.73
N PHE A 69 -9.81 -1.07 1.84
CA PHE A 69 -8.80 -2.08 1.50
C PHE A 69 -8.60 -3.11 2.62
N ALA A 70 -8.46 -2.66 3.88
CA ALA A 70 -8.19 -3.56 5.00
C ALA A 70 -9.34 -4.57 5.23
N ALA A 71 -10.56 -4.09 5.38
CA ALA A 71 -11.72 -4.95 5.65
C ALA A 71 -12.01 -5.90 4.47
N ALA A 72 -11.84 -5.45 3.24
CA ALA A 72 -12.02 -6.29 2.06
C ALA A 72 -10.99 -7.43 2.03
N ASN A 73 -9.68 -7.11 2.17
CA ASN A 73 -8.64 -8.14 2.24
C ASN A 73 -8.91 -9.15 3.36
N ASN A 74 -9.30 -8.69 4.54
CA ASN A 74 -9.55 -9.55 5.69
C ASN A 74 -10.64 -10.60 5.42
N LYS A 75 -11.63 -10.33 4.56
CA LYS A 75 -12.65 -11.32 4.19
C LYS A 75 -12.04 -12.54 3.47
N ALA A 76 -11.08 -12.33 2.59
CA ALA A 76 -10.36 -13.40 1.92
C ALA A 76 -9.31 -14.04 2.85
N LEU A 77 -8.57 -13.24 3.61
CA LEU A 77 -7.54 -13.74 4.53
C LEU A 77 -8.08 -14.69 5.60
N ARG A 78 -9.34 -14.53 6.01
CA ARG A 78 -10.02 -15.47 6.95
C ARG A 78 -10.32 -16.84 6.33
N GLN A 79 -10.29 -16.96 5.00
CA GLN A 79 -10.64 -18.17 4.24
C GLN A 79 -9.43 -18.82 3.57
N MET A 80 -8.27 -18.17 3.63
CA MET A 80 -7.06 -18.59 2.93
C MET A 80 -6.53 -19.95 3.39
N ALA A 81 -6.08 -20.77 2.45
CA ALA A 81 -5.43 -22.05 2.71
C ALA A 81 -3.90 -22.00 2.51
N GLY A 82 -3.37 -20.95 1.87
CA GLY A 82 -1.96 -20.80 1.55
C GLY A 82 -1.06 -20.59 2.76
N ARG A 83 0.21 -21.03 2.64
CA ARG A 83 1.26 -20.71 3.64
C ARG A 83 1.59 -19.22 3.66
N TYR A 84 1.36 -18.55 2.53
CA TYR A 84 1.52 -17.10 2.35
C TYR A 84 0.28 -16.51 1.71
N ALA A 85 -0.07 -15.29 2.12
CA ALA A 85 -0.99 -14.44 1.37
C ALA A 85 -0.18 -13.54 0.41
N LEU A 86 -0.67 -13.35 -0.81
CA LEU A 86 -0.17 -12.33 -1.73
C LEU A 86 -1.28 -11.30 -1.93
N LEU A 87 -1.18 -10.15 -1.25
CA LEU A 87 -2.06 -9.01 -1.51
C LEU A 87 -1.59 -8.34 -2.79
N LEU A 88 -2.47 -8.21 -3.78
CA LEU A 88 -2.15 -7.71 -5.10
C LEU A 88 -3.20 -6.69 -5.55
N ASN A 89 -2.75 -5.49 -5.92
CA ASN A 89 -3.64 -4.48 -6.47
C ASN A 89 -4.08 -4.83 -7.89
N THR A 90 -5.26 -4.39 -8.29
CA THR A 90 -5.79 -4.61 -9.67
C THR A 90 -4.91 -3.97 -10.75
N ASP A 91 -4.16 -2.90 -10.44
CA ASP A 91 -3.23 -2.22 -11.36
C ASP A 91 -1.77 -2.71 -11.22
N ALA A 92 -1.56 -3.89 -10.61
CA ALA A 92 -0.26 -4.55 -10.55
C ALA A 92 -0.20 -5.74 -11.51
N LEU A 93 0.88 -5.82 -12.29
CA LEU A 93 1.15 -6.90 -13.23
C LEU A 93 2.41 -7.66 -12.81
N LEU A 94 2.28 -8.95 -12.59
CA LEU A 94 3.39 -9.82 -12.21
C LEU A 94 4.29 -10.09 -13.42
N THR A 95 5.60 -10.18 -13.18
CA THR A 95 6.56 -10.65 -14.18
C THR A 95 6.98 -12.09 -13.90
N GLU A 96 7.48 -12.79 -14.92
CA GLU A 96 7.93 -14.17 -14.83
C GLU A 96 8.92 -14.36 -13.67
N GLY A 97 8.66 -15.34 -12.81
CA GLY A 97 9.51 -15.71 -11.68
C GLY A 97 9.53 -14.72 -10.52
N ALA A 98 8.76 -13.62 -10.53
CA ALA A 98 8.76 -12.64 -9.45
C ALA A 98 8.23 -13.22 -8.14
N VAL A 99 7.14 -13.96 -8.22
CA VAL A 99 6.50 -14.59 -7.05
C VAL A 99 7.37 -15.72 -6.49
N GLU A 100 7.98 -16.53 -7.36
CA GLU A 100 8.88 -17.60 -6.96
C GLU A 100 10.14 -17.07 -6.26
N LYS A 101 10.65 -15.90 -6.64
CA LYS A 101 11.76 -15.22 -5.94
C LYS A 101 11.35 -14.78 -4.55
N LEU A 102 10.15 -14.22 -4.39
CA LEU A 102 9.60 -13.88 -3.07
C LEU A 102 9.41 -15.14 -2.21
N LEU A 103 8.82 -16.20 -2.74
CA LEU A 103 8.61 -17.46 -2.01
C LEU A 103 9.95 -18.05 -1.53
N ARG A 104 10.93 -18.21 -2.43
CA ARG A 104 12.25 -18.74 -2.07
C ARG A 104 12.93 -17.90 -1.00
N PHE A 105 12.85 -16.57 -1.13
CA PHE A 105 13.44 -15.68 -0.13
C PHE A 105 12.75 -15.86 1.23
N MET A 106 11.43 -15.86 1.28
CA MET A 106 10.69 -16.02 2.54
C MET A 106 10.87 -17.42 3.14
N ASP A 107 10.94 -18.46 2.32
CA ASP A 107 11.19 -19.84 2.80
C ASP A 107 12.58 -19.97 3.43
N SER A 108 13.60 -19.29 2.87
CA SER A 108 14.98 -19.29 3.42
C SER A 108 15.15 -18.33 4.61
N HIS A 109 14.17 -17.46 4.91
CA HIS A 109 14.23 -16.50 5.99
C HIS A 109 13.00 -16.63 6.92
N PRO A 110 13.01 -17.57 7.89
CA PRO A 110 11.81 -17.90 8.69
C PRO A 110 11.24 -16.72 9.52
N ARG A 111 12.08 -15.72 9.82
CA ARG A 111 11.66 -14.52 10.58
C ARG A 111 11.03 -13.42 9.72
N VAL A 112 11.01 -13.60 8.41
CA VAL A 112 10.37 -12.64 7.49
C VAL A 112 8.88 -12.89 7.47
N ALA A 113 8.12 -11.90 7.94
CA ALA A 113 6.66 -11.87 7.85
C ALA A 113 6.17 -11.27 6.56
N MET A 114 6.81 -10.18 6.10
CA MET A 114 6.40 -9.42 4.92
C MET A 114 7.54 -9.33 3.90
N GLY A 115 7.24 -9.68 2.65
CA GLY A 115 8.15 -9.53 1.52
C GLY A 115 7.50 -8.74 0.40
N CYS A 116 8.20 -7.75 -0.16
CA CYS A 116 7.77 -7.07 -1.37
C CYS A 116 8.86 -7.09 -2.45
N GLY A 117 8.44 -7.02 -3.70
CA GLY A 117 9.34 -6.87 -4.83
C GLY A 117 9.59 -5.39 -5.19
N GLN A 118 10.45 -5.18 -6.18
CA GLN A 118 10.68 -3.88 -6.77
C GLN A 118 9.52 -3.52 -7.70
N LEU A 119 8.74 -2.51 -7.32
CA LEU A 119 7.71 -1.94 -8.19
C LEU A 119 8.34 -1.12 -9.32
N LEU A 120 7.78 -1.26 -10.51
CA LEU A 120 8.17 -0.55 -11.73
C LEU A 120 6.99 0.23 -12.28
N ASN A 121 7.26 1.40 -12.86
CA ASN A 121 6.29 2.12 -13.67
C ASN A 121 6.05 1.39 -15.01
N ALA A 122 5.02 1.78 -15.75
CA ALA A 122 4.71 1.19 -17.07
C ALA A 122 5.88 1.28 -18.07
N ASP A 123 6.72 2.31 -17.95
CA ASP A 123 7.92 2.51 -18.76
C ASP A 123 9.15 1.71 -18.28
N GLY A 124 9.00 0.86 -17.26
CA GLY A 124 10.07 0.07 -16.67
C GLY A 124 10.95 0.83 -15.68
N THR A 125 10.74 2.13 -15.48
CA THR A 125 11.48 2.89 -14.47
C THR A 125 11.08 2.48 -13.07
N LYS A 126 12.04 2.60 -12.12
CA LYS A 126 11.83 2.23 -10.73
C LYS A 126 10.74 3.05 -10.06
N GLN A 127 9.79 2.36 -9.43
CA GLN A 127 8.80 2.95 -8.54
C GLN A 127 9.17 2.68 -7.06
N ASN A 128 8.68 3.52 -6.15
CA ASN A 128 8.86 3.30 -4.71
C ASN A 128 8.13 2.04 -4.24
N SER A 129 8.83 1.14 -3.57
CA SER A 129 8.30 -0.13 -3.06
C SER A 129 8.23 -0.22 -1.54
N ILE A 130 8.82 0.76 -0.83
CA ILE A 130 9.02 0.71 0.62
C ILE A 130 8.52 1.97 1.31
N ALA A 131 8.15 1.84 2.58
CA ALA A 131 7.75 2.95 3.43
C ALA A 131 8.51 2.91 4.77
N ASN A 132 8.62 4.07 5.42
CA ASN A 132 9.09 4.16 6.79
C ASN A 132 7.91 4.36 7.74
N PHE A 133 8.06 3.89 8.98
CA PHE A 133 7.07 4.15 10.02
C PHE A 133 6.91 5.64 10.29
N PRO A 134 5.69 6.15 10.31
CA PRO A 134 5.43 7.53 10.65
C PRO A 134 5.84 7.80 12.11
N THR A 135 6.74 8.77 12.29
CA THR A 135 7.22 9.25 13.59
C THR A 135 7.21 10.77 13.60
N LEU A 136 7.42 11.39 14.78
CA LEU A 136 7.56 12.83 14.85
C LEU A 136 8.75 13.32 13.99
N LEU A 137 9.84 12.56 13.96
CA LEU A 137 11.01 12.87 13.15
C LEU A 137 10.68 12.89 11.63
N THR A 138 9.95 11.87 11.13
CA THR A 138 9.54 11.81 9.71
C THR A 138 8.47 12.86 9.36
N LEU A 139 7.80 13.39 10.37
CA LEU A 139 6.80 14.44 10.21
C LEU A 139 7.45 15.83 10.10
N LEU A 140 8.46 16.11 10.92
CA LEU A 140 9.13 17.40 11.01
C LEU A 140 10.28 17.56 10.00
N CYS A 141 11.03 16.50 9.76
CA CYS A 141 12.20 16.54 8.89
C CYS A 141 11.88 16.18 7.45
N ASN A 142 12.65 16.74 6.52
CA ASN A 142 12.62 16.33 5.13
C ASN A 142 13.20 14.91 5.00
N GLU A 143 12.49 14.03 4.27
CA GLU A 143 12.91 12.65 4.07
C GLU A 143 14.28 12.53 3.39
N THR A 144 14.63 13.47 2.50
CA THR A 144 15.95 13.51 1.85
C THR A 144 17.06 13.75 2.87
N LEU A 145 16.84 14.68 3.83
CA LEU A 145 17.79 14.94 4.91
C LEU A 145 17.96 13.71 5.80
N LEU A 146 16.85 13.06 6.16
CA LEU A 146 16.89 11.83 6.97
C LEU A 146 17.68 10.70 6.29
N ARG A 147 17.56 10.55 4.97
CA ARG A 147 18.33 9.58 4.19
C ARG A 147 19.83 9.88 4.17
N ILE A 148 20.21 11.15 4.13
CA ILE A 148 21.63 11.55 4.17
C ILE A 148 22.20 11.28 5.56
N LEU A 149 21.49 11.66 6.60
CA LEU A 149 21.98 11.56 7.99
C LEU A 149 21.89 10.14 8.56
N MET A 150 20.88 9.35 8.15
CA MET A 150 20.61 8.01 8.68
C MET A 150 20.25 7.03 7.56
N PRO A 151 21.17 6.74 6.61
CA PRO A 151 20.85 5.97 5.39
C PRO A 151 20.46 4.51 5.68
N LYS A 152 20.95 3.92 6.76
CA LYS A 152 20.57 2.55 7.19
C LYS A 152 19.11 2.49 7.66
N LYS A 153 18.63 3.52 8.36
CA LYS A 153 17.26 3.59 8.87
C LYS A 153 16.27 4.09 7.82
N PHE A 154 16.71 4.98 6.95
CA PHE A 154 15.91 5.56 5.87
C PHE A 154 16.52 5.21 4.52
N PRO A 155 16.37 3.95 4.03
CA PRO A 155 16.91 3.54 2.74
C PRO A 155 16.34 4.38 1.59
N SER A 156 17.15 4.59 0.57
CA SER A 156 16.72 5.41 -0.58
C SER A 156 15.63 4.68 -1.38
N LYS A 157 14.50 5.34 -1.53
CA LYS A 157 13.39 4.85 -2.37
C LYS A 157 13.71 4.91 -3.88
N ARG A 158 14.81 5.58 -4.26
CA ARG A 158 15.23 5.78 -5.67
C ARG A 158 16.48 4.98 -6.06
N ARG A 159 17.27 4.53 -5.09
CA ARG A 159 18.49 3.74 -5.36
C ARG A 159 18.12 2.35 -5.86
N HIS A 160 18.87 1.83 -6.82
CA HIS A 160 18.82 0.42 -7.17
C HIS A 160 19.55 -0.39 -6.09
N TYR A 161 18.92 -1.44 -5.62
CA TYR A 161 19.49 -2.42 -4.72
C TYR A 161 19.70 -3.71 -5.50
N ALA A 162 20.90 -4.30 -5.39
CA ALA A 162 21.20 -5.60 -5.99
C ALA A 162 20.76 -6.75 -5.07
N GLU A 163 20.88 -6.54 -3.75
CA GLU A 163 20.60 -7.54 -2.73
C GLU A 163 19.32 -7.21 -1.95
N PRO A 164 18.65 -8.23 -1.41
CA PRO A 164 17.55 -8.03 -0.47
C PRO A 164 17.96 -7.15 0.72
N LEU A 165 17.06 -6.32 1.20
CA LEU A 165 17.32 -5.44 2.34
C LEU A 165 16.14 -5.39 3.31
N PRO A 166 16.41 -5.32 4.64
CA PRO A 166 15.37 -5.12 5.63
C PRO A 166 14.79 -3.72 5.52
N VAL A 167 13.46 -3.62 5.63
CA VAL A 167 12.73 -2.35 5.55
C VAL A 167 11.77 -2.21 6.73
N GLU A 168 11.26 -1.01 6.97
CA GLU A 168 10.26 -0.81 8.02
C GLU A 168 8.88 -1.30 7.57
N SER A 169 8.50 -1.00 6.32
CA SER A 169 7.24 -1.43 5.73
C SER A 169 7.37 -1.53 4.21
N CYS A 170 6.51 -2.33 3.61
CA CYS A 170 6.35 -2.49 2.16
C CYS A 170 5.16 -1.68 1.67
N ILE A 171 5.13 -1.32 0.37
CA ILE A 171 3.93 -0.76 -0.28
C ILE A 171 2.97 -1.89 -0.62
N GLY A 172 1.68 -1.71 -0.31
CA GLY A 172 0.64 -2.73 -0.44
C GLY A 172 0.24 -3.11 -1.88
N ALA A 173 0.91 -2.58 -2.91
CA ALA A 173 0.58 -2.89 -4.31
C ALA A 173 0.84 -4.38 -4.68
N CYS A 174 1.89 -4.97 -4.12
CA CYS A 174 2.20 -6.40 -4.21
C CYS A 174 2.96 -6.79 -2.93
N LEU A 175 2.29 -7.42 -2.01
CA LEU A 175 2.80 -7.71 -0.67
C LEU A 175 2.57 -9.17 -0.31
N MET A 176 3.64 -9.93 -0.16
CA MET A 176 3.59 -11.30 0.33
C MET A 176 3.69 -11.33 1.85
N VAL A 177 2.78 -12.05 2.51
CA VAL A 177 2.68 -12.09 3.98
C VAL A 177 2.61 -13.53 4.46
N ARG A 178 3.41 -13.88 5.46
CA ARG A 178 3.48 -15.21 6.06
C ARG A 178 2.26 -15.47 6.95
N LYS A 179 1.56 -16.59 6.72
CA LYS A 179 0.39 -16.98 7.51
C LYS A 179 0.68 -17.08 9.01
N ALA A 180 1.79 -17.70 9.39
CA ALA A 180 2.18 -17.84 10.81
C ALA A 180 2.33 -16.49 11.53
N ALA A 181 2.81 -15.44 10.82
CA ALA A 181 2.88 -14.10 11.39
C ALA A 181 1.48 -13.47 11.54
N MET A 182 0.58 -13.72 10.58
CA MET A 182 -0.82 -13.28 10.69
C MET A 182 -1.56 -13.98 11.82
N ASP A 183 -1.32 -15.27 12.00
CA ASP A 183 -1.94 -16.07 13.09
C ASP A 183 -1.50 -15.54 14.46
N GLU A 184 -0.28 -15.01 14.58
CA GLU A 184 0.26 -14.46 15.83
C GLU A 184 -0.21 -13.03 16.11
N VAL A 185 -0.19 -12.14 15.12
CA VAL A 185 -0.45 -10.70 15.35
C VAL A 185 -1.85 -10.26 14.95
N GLY A 186 -2.61 -11.12 14.29
CA GLY A 186 -3.91 -10.81 13.70
C GLY A 186 -3.81 -10.27 12.27
N LEU A 187 -4.97 -9.96 11.71
CA LEU A 187 -5.12 -9.46 10.34
C LEU A 187 -4.96 -7.93 10.28
N LEU A 188 -5.23 -7.35 9.10
CA LEU A 188 -5.22 -5.89 8.89
C LEU A 188 -6.20 -5.19 9.83
N ASP A 189 -5.81 -4.04 10.36
CA ASP A 189 -6.68 -3.24 11.24
C ASP A 189 -7.73 -2.48 10.41
N GLU A 190 -9.00 -2.86 10.55
CA GLU A 190 -10.11 -2.35 9.74
C GLU A 190 -10.50 -0.88 10.03
N ARG A 191 -9.85 -0.21 11.03
CA ARG A 191 -9.96 1.25 11.19
C ARG A 191 -9.42 2.03 9.99
N TYR A 192 -8.54 1.42 9.21
CA TYR A 192 -7.99 2.01 7.99
C TYR A 192 -8.86 1.63 6.80
N PHE A 193 -9.59 2.60 6.27
CA PHE A 193 -10.34 2.41 5.03
C PHE A 193 -9.38 2.25 3.84
N PHE A 194 -8.36 3.10 3.79
CA PHE A 194 -7.30 3.08 2.78
C PHE A 194 -6.08 3.85 3.28
N PHE A 195 -4.88 3.39 2.96
CA PHE A 195 -3.57 3.87 3.44
C PHE A 195 -3.29 3.53 4.91
N MET A 196 -2.04 3.23 5.21
CA MET A 196 -1.47 2.92 6.53
C MET A 196 -1.80 1.52 7.07
N GLU A 197 -2.71 0.77 6.47
CA GLU A 197 -3.07 -0.58 6.91
C GLU A 197 -1.87 -1.52 6.88
N GLU A 198 -1.11 -1.54 5.78
CA GLU A 198 0.10 -2.34 5.64
C GLU A 198 1.24 -1.84 6.53
N THR A 199 1.32 -0.53 6.73
CA THR A 199 2.31 0.11 7.60
C THR A 199 2.02 -0.20 9.08
N ASP A 200 0.76 -0.15 9.49
CA ASP A 200 0.30 -0.55 10.82
C ASP A 200 0.58 -2.03 11.10
N TRP A 201 0.28 -2.87 10.13
CA TRP A 201 0.48 -4.31 10.20
C TRP A 201 1.96 -4.66 10.31
N ALA A 202 2.82 -4.03 9.50
CA ALA A 202 4.27 -4.17 9.59
C ALA A 202 4.82 -3.77 10.96
N LEU A 203 4.28 -2.71 11.59
CA LEU A 203 4.69 -2.33 12.94
C LEU A 203 4.22 -3.33 14.00
N SER A 204 3.01 -3.88 13.87
CA SER A 204 2.50 -4.95 14.74
C SER A 204 3.40 -6.19 14.66
N MET A 205 3.71 -6.64 13.45
CA MET A 205 4.62 -7.76 13.18
C MET A 205 6.02 -7.51 13.74
N ARG A 206 6.58 -6.31 13.51
CA ARG A 206 7.88 -5.94 14.05
C ARG A 206 7.94 -5.98 15.57
N LYS A 207 6.88 -5.59 16.26
CA LYS A 207 6.78 -5.67 17.73
C LYS A 207 6.72 -7.10 18.25
N ALA A 208 6.23 -8.03 17.43
CA ALA A 208 6.26 -9.47 17.70
C ALA A 208 7.59 -10.14 17.28
N GLY A 209 8.58 -9.37 16.79
CA GLY A 209 9.90 -9.88 16.41
C GLY A 209 10.02 -10.31 14.95
N TRP A 210 9.00 -10.09 14.14
CA TRP A 210 9.02 -10.36 12.71
C TRP A 210 9.68 -9.24 11.90
N GLU A 211 10.09 -9.55 10.68
CA GLU A 211 10.81 -8.65 9.79
C GLU A 211 10.04 -8.40 8.49
N SER A 212 10.29 -7.23 7.88
CA SER A 212 9.82 -6.88 6.54
C SER A 212 11.01 -6.65 5.62
N TRP A 213 10.96 -7.15 4.38
CA TRP A 213 12.08 -7.11 3.45
C TRP A 213 11.66 -6.71 2.03
N LEU A 214 12.52 -5.95 1.36
CA LEU A 214 12.48 -5.74 -0.09
C LEU A 214 13.37 -6.79 -0.76
N VAL A 215 12.82 -7.49 -1.75
CA VAL A 215 13.51 -8.45 -2.63
C VAL A 215 13.60 -7.83 -4.04
N PRO A 216 14.70 -7.15 -4.38
CA PRO A 216 14.79 -6.33 -5.59
C PRO A 216 14.70 -7.11 -6.91
N GLU A 217 15.05 -8.40 -6.87
CA GLU A 217 14.98 -9.29 -8.04
C GLU A 217 13.52 -9.63 -8.44
N ALA A 218 12.60 -9.59 -7.50
CA ALA A 218 11.17 -9.75 -7.76
C ALA A 218 10.63 -8.42 -8.32
N ARG A 219 10.40 -8.36 -9.62
CA ARG A 219 9.96 -7.14 -10.30
C ARG A 219 8.47 -7.22 -10.61
N ILE A 220 7.74 -6.14 -10.32
CA ILE A 220 6.29 -6.06 -10.53
C ILE A 220 5.98 -4.71 -11.17
N TYR A 221 5.28 -4.71 -12.29
CA TYR A 221 4.75 -3.45 -12.84
C TYR A 221 3.56 -2.99 -12.01
N HIS A 222 3.51 -1.70 -11.67
CA HIS A 222 2.38 -1.10 -10.97
C HIS A 222 1.98 0.18 -11.68
N LEU A 223 0.81 0.14 -12.32
CA LEU A 223 0.30 1.20 -13.20
C LEU A 223 -0.33 2.34 -12.39
N GLN A 224 0.42 2.84 -11.40
CA GLN A 224 -0.01 3.78 -10.37
C GLN A 224 -0.88 4.92 -10.89
N GLY A 225 -1.97 5.20 -10.19
CA GLY A 225 -2.86 6.34 -10.46
C GLY A 225 -4.09 6.01 -11.29
N GLN A 226 -4.25 4.76 -11.71
CA GLN A 226 -5.44 4.34 -12.45
C GLN A 226 -6.59 3.95 -11.50
N SER A 227 -6.27 3.48 -10.27
CA SER A 227 -7.26 3.15 -9.25
C SER A 227 -7.57 4.29 -8.27
N ALA A 228 -6.62 5.18 -7.98
CA ALA A 228 -6.80 6.33 -7.07
C ALA A 228 -5.92 7.52 -7.50
N GLY A 229 -6.39 8.34 -8.43
CA GLY A 229 -5.68 9.53 -8.89
C GLY A 229 -5.41 10.57 -7.78
N PRO A 230 -4.53 11.58 -8.02
CA PRO A 230 -4.18 12.62 -7.04
C PRO A 230 -5.37 13.54 -6.78
N SER A 231 -6.28 13.13 -5.89
CA SER A 231 -7.46 13.88 -5.50
C SER A 231 -7.33 14.40 -4.06
N ALA A 232 -8.06 15.46 -3.75
CA ALA A 232 -8.18 15.96 -2.37
C ALA A 232 -8.77 14.89 -1.45
N ARG A 233 -9.70 14.06 -1.94
CA ARG A 233 -10.28 12.92 -1.21
C ARG A 233 -9.20 11.91 -0.80
N ALA A 234 -8.33 11.51 -1.72
CA ALA A 234 -7.23 10.58 -1.42
C ALA A 234 -6.26 11.17 -0.38
N ARG A 235 -5.96 12.48 -0.46
CA ARG A 235 -5.14 13.16 0.54
C ARG A 235 -5.79 13.23 1.91
N ILE A 236 -7.07 13.53 1.98
CA ILE A 236 -7.83 13.53 3.23
C ILE A 236 -7.83 12.13 3.84
N MET A 237 -8.11 11.08 3.06
CA MET A 237 -8.03 9.69 3.52
C MET A 237 -6.65 9.34 4.08
N PHE A 238 -5.57 9.71 3.36
CA PHE A 238 -4.21 9.49 3.85
C PHE A 238 -3.95 10.21 5.19
N HIS A 239 -4.38 11.45 5.33
CA HIS A 239 -4.22 12.21 6.59
C HIS A 239 -5.05 11.61 7.72
N ARG A 240 -6.30 11.20 7.44
CA ARG A 240 -7.17 10.50 8.40
C ARG A 240 -6.50 9.22 8.92
N SER A 241 -6.05 8.37 8.01
CA SER A 241 -5.39 7.11 8.36
C SER A 241 -4.08 7.34 9.14
N ARG A 242 -3.29 8.35 8.75
CA ARG A 242 -2.07 8.73 9.49
C ARG A 242 -2.35 9.25 10.90
N LEU A 243 -3.41 10.03 11.10
CA LEU A 243 -3.83 10.47 12.44
C LEU A 243 -4.30 9.28 13.28
N SER A 244 -5.05 8.33 12.69
CA SER A 244 -5.46 7.08 13.34
C SER A 244 -4.26 6.25 13.76
N TYR A 245 -3.22 6.15 12.90
CA TYR A 245 -1.95 5.50 13.22
C TYR A 245 -1.26 6.16 14.41
N PHE A 246 -1.15 7.49 14.43
CA PHE A 246 -0.55 8.22 15.55
C PHE A 246 -1.35 8.03 16.86
N LYS A 247 -2.67 8.06 16.78
CA LYS A 247 -3.53 7.82 17.94
C LYS A 247 -3.37 6.39 18.50
N LYS A 248 -3.11 5.40 17.64
CA LYS A 248 -2.87 3.99 18.05
C LYS A 248 -1.49 3.82 18.68
N TRP A 249 -0.44 4.27 18.00
CA TRP A 249 0.94 3.92 18.33
C TRP A 249 1.70 4.97 19.13
N HIS A 250 1.25 6.22 19.11
CA HIS A 250 1.93 7.37 19.69
C HIS A 250 1.00 8.20 20.60
N ARG A 251 0.20 7.54 21.45
CA ARG A 251 -0.82 8.20 22.29
C ARG A 251 -0.30 9.41 23.04
N GLY A 252 0.85 9.30 23.73
CA GLY A 252 1.43 10.38 24.53
C GLY A 252 1.89 11.59 23.73
N SER A 253 2.33 11.39 22.47
CA SER A 253 2.78 12.46 21.58
C SER A 253 1.75 12.83 20.50
N TYR A 254 0.58 12.19 20.50
CA TYR A 254 -0.45 12.42 19.49
C TYR A 254 -0.84 13.89 19.28
N PRO A 255 -1.07 14.71 20.35
CA PRO A 255 -1.41 16.13 20.16
C PRO A 255 -0.31 16.89 19.39
N PHE A 256 0.96 16.63 19.71
CA PHE A 256 2.10 17.26 19.02
C PHE A 256 2.18 16.78 17.56
N MET A 257 1.95 15.49 17.30
CA MET A 257 1.97 14.95 15.95
C MET A 257 0.80 15.49 15.10
N ALA A 258 -0.39 15.64 15.69
CA ALA A 258 -1.53 16.24 15.02
C ALA A 258 -1.28 17.73 14.71
N ALA A 259 -0.74 18.49 15.68
CA ALA A 259 -0.38 19.89 15.48
C ALA A 259 0.73 20.07 14.42
N ALA A 260 1.76 19.21 14.43
CA ALA A 260 2.81 19.22 13.41
C ALA A 260 2.27 18.88 12.02
N ALA A 261 1.34 17.95 11.91
CA ALA A 261 0.67 17.61 10.65
C ALA A 261 -0.13 18.78 10.10
N LEU A 262 -0.92 19.45 10.95
CA LEU A 262 -1.66 20.66 10.59
C LEU A 262 -0.71 21.81 10.20
N GLY A 263 0.34 22.07 11.01
CA GLY A 263 1.35 23.09 10.71
C GLY A 263 2.01 22.88 9.34
N ARG A 264 2.32 21.62 8.99
CA ARG A 264 2.86 21.31 7.66
C ARG A 264 1.85 21.57 6.52
N VAL A 265 0.56 21.34 6.76
CA VAL A 265 -0.49 21.69 5.78
C VAL A 265 -0.57 23.21 5.62
N LEU A 266 -0.55 23.98 6.71
CA LEU A 266 -0.53 25.45 6.69
C LEU A 266 0.67 25.99 5.92
N ILE A 267 1.87 25.50 6.21
CA ILE A 267 3.10 25.86 5.47
C ILE A 267 2.92 25.57 3.98
N ASN A 268 2.41 24.41 3.61
CA ASN A 268 2.18 24.04 2.21
C ASN A 268 1.17 24.98 1.54
N VAL A 269 0.10 25.40 2.22
CA VAL A 269 -0.85 26.38 1.69
C VAL A 269 -0.14 27.71 1.44
N VAL A 270 0.60 28.25 2.43
CA VAL A 270 1.33 29.51 2.28
C VAL A 270 2.32 29.46 1.10
N LEU A 271 3.13 28.41 1.04
CA LEU A 271 4.12 28.24 -0.05
C LEU A 271 3.44 28.14 -1.43
N ASN A 272 2.30 27.45 -1.53
CA ASN A 272 1.56 27.39 -2.80
C ASN A 272 0.88 28.71 -3.15
N VAL A 273 0.40 29.48 -2.19
CA VAL A 273 -0.11 30.86 -2.42
C VAL A 273 1.01 31.74 -2.98
N LEU A 274 2.16 31.77 -2.33
CA LEU A 274 3.33 32.53 -2.80
C LEU A 274 3.75 32.09 -4.22
N ALA A 275 3.75 30.79 -4.49
CA ALA A 275 4.08 30.27 -5.82
C ALA A 275 3.03 30.66 -6.88
N VAL A 276 1.74 30.68 -6.54
CA VAL A 276 0.68 31.17 -7.45
C VAL A 276 0.85 32.67 -7.72
N MET A 277 1.13 33.46 -6.69
CA MET A 277 1.37 34.90 -6.84
C MET A 277 2.62 35.17 -7.70
N GLY A 278 3.74 34.51 -7.39
CA GLY A 278 4.99 34.68 -8.15
C GLY A 278 4.93 34.22 -9.62
N THR A 279 3.98 33.34 -9.93
CA THR A 279 3.75 32.87 -11.31
C THR A 279 2.54 33.50 -11.97
N LEU A 280 1.94 34.53 -11.36
CA LEU A 280 0.72 35.20 -11.83
C LEU A 280 -0.43 34.21 -12.13
N GLY A 281 -0.43 33.06 -11.43
CA GLY A 281 -1.42 32.01 -11.63
C GLY A 281 -1.33 31.24 -12.96
N LEU A 282 -0.28 31.41 -13.75
CA LEU A 282 -0.17 30.80 -15.08
C LEU A 282 0.00 29.29 -15.05
N TYR A 283 0.60 28.74 -13.97
CA TYR A 283 0.86 27.29 -13.87
C TYR A 283 -0.32 26.53 -13.24
N GLN A 284 -1.08 25.83 -14.06
CA GLN A 284 -2.25 25.02 -13.65
C GLN A 284 -1.92 24.02 -12.53
N LYS A 285 -0.77 23.33 -12.60
CA LYS A 285 -0.35 22.36 -11.58
C LYS A 285 -0.19 22.98 -10.18
N ILE A 286 0.29 24.24 -10.10
CA ILE A 286 0.45 24.95 -8.82
C ILE A 286 -0.92 25.31 -8.25
N ARG A 287 -1.83 25.83 -9.08
CA ARG A 287 -3.23 26.14 -8.68
C ARG A 287 -3.95 24.90 -8.19
N GLN A 288 -3.82 23.77 -8.88
CA GLN A 288 -4.42 22.49 -8.45
C GLN A 288 -3.86 22.03 -7.09
N ARG A 289 -2.53 22.12 -6.89
CA ARG A 289 -1.93 21.82 -5.56
C ARG A 289 -2.44 22.74 -4.46
N LEU A 290 -2.59 24.02 -4.73
CA LEU A 290 -3.18 24.96 -3.77
C LEU A 290 -4.61 24.54 -3.43
N GLY A 291 -5.47 24.28 -4.43
CA GLY A 291 -6.84 23.83 -4.21
C GLY A 291 -6.94 22.59 -3.32
N VAL A 292 -6.10 21.57 -3.59
CA VAL A 292 -6.03 20.34 -2.78
C VAL A 292 -5.58 20.63 -1.34
N ASN A 293 -4.57 21.50 -1.14
CA ASN A 293 -4.09 21.85 0.19
C ASN A 293 -5.10 22.70 0.98
N CYS A 294 -5.85 23.60 0.31
CA CYS A 294 -6.94 24.35 0.94
C CYS A 294 -8.09 23.43 1.40
N GLN A 295 -8.49 22.45 0.58
CA GLN A 295 -9.51 21.46 0.97
C GLN A 295 -9.06 20.62 2.16
N LEU A 296 -7.79 20.21 2.18
CA LEU A 296 -7.21 19.47 3.30
C LEU A 296 -7.16 20.34 4.57
N LEU A 297 -6.77 21.60 4.46
CA LEU A 297 -6.80 22.55 5.59
C LEU A 297 -8.23 22.72 6.13
N ALA A 298 -9.21 22.94 5.26
CA ALA A 298 -10.62 23.05 5.65
C ALA A 298 -11.10 21.78 6.40
N TRP A 299 -10.67 20.60 5.97
CA TRP A 299 -10.98 19.35 6.67
C TRP A 299 -10.37 19.32 8.09
N TYR A 300 -9.12 19.78 8.28
CA TYR A 300 -8.50 19.91 9.62
C TYR A 300 -9.26 20.89 10.50
N LEU A 301 -9.64 22.07 9.96
CA LEU A 301 -10.37 23.11 10.71
C LEU A 301 -11.79 22.68 11.13
N ARG A 302 -12.39 21.71 10.42
CA ARG A 302 -13.69 21.10 10.78
C ARG A 302 -13.56 19.98 11.81
N GLY A 303 -12.39 19.78 12.42
CA GLY A 303 -12.16 18.74 13.43
C GLY A 303 -11.87 17.35 12.88
N CYS A 304 -11.43 17.23 11.65
CA CYS A 304 -11.03 15.95 11.00
C CYS A 304 -12.17 14.92 10.95
N PRO A 305 -13.34 15.26 10.44
CA PRO A 305 -14.51 14.36 10.39
C PRO A 305 -14.28 13.10 9.53
#